data_82e6e54fedf71d06d7885c420a5b887d
#
_entry.id   82e6e54fedf71d06d7885c420a5b887d
#
_cell.length_a   1.000
_cell.length_b   1.000
_cell.length_c   1.000
_cell.angle_alpha   90.00
_cell.angle_beta   90.00
_cell.angle_gamma   90.00
#
_symmetry.space_group_name_H-M   'P 1'
#
loop_
_entity.id
_entity.type
_entity.pdbx_description
1 polymer ?
#
loop_
_entity_poly.entity_id
_entity_poly.type
_entity_poly.pdbx_seq_one_letter_code
_entity_poly.pdbx_strand_id
1 'polypeptide(L)'
;MSDDEQSLFLDEMSDVSPLRRESRVRVNPGANQKDPSLAQRREAAVLDKTRDGNVLTEDGLAIKPLDPWYVLDYKRPGVQNGVFRKLKQGRYEAEARLDLHRMTTAIARKELFEFIQESVRLGIRSVIIIHGKGESRTEQERSSILKGCTDHWLRELEAVQAFHSAQPMHGGTGAV
;
A
#
# COMPACT_ATOMS: atom_id res chain seq x y z
N MET A 1 -32.19 14.94 -40.64
CA MET A 1 -33.41 14.77 -39.84
C MET A 1 -34.52 15.36 -40.68
N SER A 2 -35.46 14.56 -41.08
CA SER A 2 -36.61 15.01 -41.87
C SER A 2 -37.60 15.72 -40.96
N ASP A 3 -38.35 16.68 -41.51
CA ASP A 3 -39.33 17.47 -40.75
C ASP A 3 -40.39 16.58 -40.04
N ASP A 4 -40.65 15.39 -40.53
CA ASP A 4 -41.52 14.39 -39.91
C ASP A 4 -40.95 13.80 -38.63
N GLU A 5 -39.65 13.62 -38.51
CA GLU A 5 -39.01 13.12 -37.26
C GLU A 5 -39.03 14.16 -36.15
N GLN A 6 -38.94 15.45 -36.50
CA GLN A 6 -39.05 16.53 -35.52
C GLN A 6 -40.46 16.71 -34.99
N SER A 7 -41.47 16.52 -35.84
CA SER A 7 -42.88 16.62 -35.43
C SER A 7 -43.28 15.47 -34.50
N LEU A 8 -42.83 14.25 -34.78
CA LEU A 8 -43.01 13.08 -33.91
C LEU A 8 -42.35 13.26 -32.55
N PHE A 9 -41.16 13.80 -32.53
CA PHE A 9 -40.42 14.06 -31.27
C PHE A 9 -41.15 15.09 -30.40
N LEU A 10 -41.66 16.17 -31.01
CA LEU A 10 -42.39 17.22 -30.29
C LEU A 10 -43.74 16.72 -29.74
N ASP A 11 -44.39 15.78 -30.44
CA ASP A 11 -45.62 15.19 -29.99
C ASP A 11 -45.44 14.23 -28.81
N GLU A 12 -44.41 13.38 -28.87
CA GLU A 12 -44.01 12.48 -27.77
C GLU A 12 -43.50 13.24 -26.53
N MET A 13 -42.98 14.46 -26.69
CA MET A 13 -42.47 15.29 -25.58
C MET A 13 -43.51 16.28 -25.04
N SER A 14 -44.74 16.23 -25.54
CA SER A 14 -45.80 17.19 -25.17
C SER A 14 -46.27 17.09 -23.72
N ASP A 15 -46.11 15.94 -23.08
CA ASP A 15 -46.47 15.68 -21.67
C ASP A 15 -45.30 15.88 -20.71
N VAL A 16 -44.10 16.19 -21.21
CA VAL A 16 -42.89 16.40 -20.40
C VAL A 16 -42.84 17.84 -19.87
N SER A 17 -43.10 18.01 -18.61
CA SER A 17 -42.93 19.30 -17.94
C SER A 17 -41.47 19.48 -17.56
N PRO A 18 -40.80 20.61 -17.91
CA PRO A 18 -39.43 20.87 -17.46
C PRO A 18 -39.35 20.94 -15.93
N LEU A 19 -38.43 20.17 -15.35
CA LEU A 19 -38.19 20.19 -13.94
C LEU A 19 -37.87 21.64 -13.49
N ARG A 20 -38.69 22.19 -12.57
CA ARG A 20 -38.39 23.44 -11.93
C ARG A 20 -37.01 23.30 -11.26
N ARG A 21 -36.01 23.96 -11.81
CA ARG A 21 -34.74 24.13 -11.12
C ARG A 21 -35.01 24.96 -9.87
N GLU A 22 -35.05 24.28 -8.73
CA GLU A 22 -34.91 24.99 -7.47
C GLU A 22 -33.65 25.81 -7.52
N SER A 23 -33.77 27.08 -7.15
CA SER A 23 -32.65 28.00 -7.09
C SER A 23 -31.50 27.34 -6.35
N ARG A 24 -30.42 27.01 -7.07
CA ARG A 24 -29.18 26.56 -6.43
C ARG A 24 -28.84 27.62 -5.39
N VAL A 25 -28.81 27.19 -4.13
CA VAL A 25 -28.28 28.01 -3.05
C VAL A 25 -26.95 28.58 -3.54
N ARG A 26 -26.86 29.86 -3.78
CA ARG A 26 -25.59 30.53 -4.05
C ARG A 26 -24.75 30.31 -2.80
N VAL A 27 -23.87 29.34 -2.83
CA VAL A 27 -22.80 29.24 -1.87
C VAL A 27 -21.98 30.50 -2.09
N ASN A 28 -22.22 31.47 -1.23
CA ASN A 28 -21.39 32.66 -1.15
C ASN A 28 -19.95 32.14 -0.96
N PRO A 29 -18.99 32.45 -1.82
CA PRO A 29 -17.58 32.22 -1.50
C PRO A 29 -17.22 33.32 -0.46
N GLY A 30 -18.01 33.33 0.64
CA GLY A 30 -17.84 34.22 1.73
C GLY A 30 -16.56 33.87 2.43
N ALA A 31 -15.69 34.86 2.40
CA ALA A 31 -14.67 35.12 3.39
C ALA A 31 -13.98 33.84 3.91
N ASN A 32 -12.78 33.71 3.48
CA ASN A 32 -11.74 32.83 4.04
C ASN A 32 -11.56 33.15 5.55
N GLN A 33 -12.64 32.96 6.33
CA GLN A 33 -12.53 32.82 7.76
C GLN A 33 -11.74 31.51 7.96
N LYS A 34 -10.49 31.71 8.31
CA LYS A 34 -9.63 30.65 8.80
C LYS A 34 -10.35 30.02 9.97
N ASP A 35 -11.13 28.98 9.71
CA ASP A 35 -11.83 28.24 10.75
C ASP A 35 -10.74 27.63 11.65
N PRO A 36 -10.61 28.09 12.91
CA PRO A 36 -9.59 27.57 13.82
C PRO A 36 -9.75 26.05 14.03
N SER A 37 -10.94 25.50 13.78
CA SER A 37 -11.20 24.07 13.84
C SER A 37 -10.51 23.29 12.71
N LEU A 38 -10.30 23.91 11.54
CA LEU A 38 -9.55 23.30 10.43
C LEU A 38 -8.04 23.19 10.74
N ALA A 39 -7.48 24.20 11.43
CA ALA A 39 -6.10 24.13 11.89
C ALA A 39 -5.94 23.03 12.94
N GLN A 40 -6.83 22.99 13.93
CA GLN A 40 -6.84 21.94 14.97
C GLN A 40 -7.07 20.55 14.39
N ARG A 41 -7.96 20.38 13.40
CA ARG A 41 -8.16 19.09 12.72
C ARG A 41 -6.94 18.66 11.91
N ARG A 42 -6.23 19.59 11.27
CA ARG A 42 -4.96 19.31 10.58
C ARG A 42 -3.86 18.94 11.57
N GLU A 43 -3.78 19.65 12.67
CA GLU A 43 -2.82 19.38 13.73
C GLU A 43 -3.10 18.04 14.43
N ALA A 44 -4.37 17.72 14.72
CA ALA A 44 -4.79 16.43 15.23
C ALA A 44 -4.49 15.28 14.23
N ALA A 45 -4.71 15.49 12.94
CA ALA A 45 -4.38 14.51 11.91
C ALA A 45 -2.85 14.29 11.74
N VAL A 46 -2.04 15.33 11.97
CA VAL A 46 -0.59 15.22 12.00
C VAL A 46 -0.12 14.54 13.28
N LEU A 47 -0.74 14.86 14.42
CA LEU A 47 -0.45 14.19 15.71
C LEU A 47 -0.89 12.73 15.74
N ASP A 48 -1.98 12.39 15.05
CA ASP A 48 -2.43 11.00 14.91
C ASP A 48 -1.45 10.18 14.05
N LYS A 49 -0.86 10.78 13.02
CA LYS A 49 0.23 10.16 12.25
C LYS A 49 1.48 9.88 13.09
N THR A 50 1.81 10.76 14.04
CA THR A 50 2.96 10.57 14.95
C THR A 50 2.64 9.60 16.11
N ARG A 51 1.37 9.28 16.36
CA ARG A 51 0.96 8.32 17.39
C ARG A 51 0.98 6.85 16.96
N ASP A 52 1.10 6.57 15.66
CA ASP A 52 1.09 5.19 15.14
C ASP A 52 2.28 4.36 15.61
N GLY A 53 3.26 4.95 16.29
CA GLY A 53 4.48 4.24 16.74
C GLY A 53 5.23 3.54 15.61
N ASN A 54 4.81 3.77 14.37
CA ASN A 54 5.41 3.18 13.19
C ASN A 54 6.74 3.87 12.88
N VAL A 55 7.83 3.20 13.20
CA VAL A 55 9.20 3.70 13.02
C VAL A 55 9.72 3.59 11.58
N LEU A 56 8.95 2.96 10.68
CA LEU A 56 9.38 2.75 9.31
C LEU A 56 9.40 4.05 8.51
N THR A 57 10.43 4.22 7.69
CA THR A 57 10.59 5.39 6.81
C THR A 57 9.36 5.62 5.94
N GLU A 58 8.80 6.85 5.97
CA GLU A 58 7.61 7.23 5.19
C GLU A 58 7.90 7.45 3.71
N ASP A 59 9.08 7.94 3.38
CA ASP A 59 9.46 8.37 2.03
C ASP A 59 9.74 7.18 1.10
N GLY A 60 8.68 6.48 0.69
CA GLY A 60 8.79 5.46 -0.35
C GLY A 60 9.37 6.00 -1.68
N LEU A 61 9.37 7.33 -1.87
CA LEU A 61 9.99 8.02 -3.02
C LEU A 61 11.52 8.11 -2.91
N ALA A 62 12.08 8.09 -1.69
CA ALA A 62 13.53 8.11 -1.45
C ALA A 62 14.14 6.70 -1.58
N ILE A 63 13.32 5.66 -1.55
CA ILE A 63 13.76 4.27 -1.63
C ILE A 63 13.90 3.87 -3.10
N LYS A 64 15.09 3.38 -3.48
CA LYS A 64 15.35 2.95 -4.85
C LYS A 64 14.51 1.71 -5.21
N PRO A 65 13.80 1.73 -6.36
CA PRO A 65 13.16 0.53 -6.88
C PRO A 65 14.18 -0.59 -7.08
N LEU A 66 13.83 -1.81 -6.73
CA LEU A 66 14.66 -2.98 -6.97
C LEU A 66 14.16 -3.77 -8.18
N ASP A 67 15.09 -4.31 -8.94
CA ASP A 67 14.76 -5.18 -10.07
C ASP A 67 13.85 -6.33 -9.61
N PRO A 68 12.78 -6.69 -10.37
CA PRO A 68 11.86 -7.76 -10.01
C PRO A 68 12.55 -9.12 -9.78
N TRP A 69 13.66 -9.36 -10.47
CA TRP A 69 14.42 -10.61 -10.37
C TRP A 69 15.55 -10.58 -9.34
N TYR A 70 15.82 -9.40 -8.76
CA TYR A 70 16.82 -9.28 -7.71
C TYR A 70 16.46 -10.15 -6.50
N VAL A 71 17.42 -10.92 -6.01
CA VAL A 71 17.23 -11.78 -4.84
C VAL A 71 17.52 -10.96 -3.59
N LEU A 72 16.53 -10.79 -2.72
CA LEU A 72 16.74 -10.19 -1.42
C LEU A 72 17.53 -11.14 -0.54
N ASP A 73 18.59 -10.65 0.08
CA ASP A 73 19.49 -11.43 0.93
C ASP A 73 20.01 -10.52 2.04
N TYR A 74 19.60 -10.79 3.27
CA TYR A 74 20.01 -9.99 4.43
C TYR A 74 20.06 -10.83 5.70
N LYS A 75 21.08 -10.60 6.51
CA LYS A 75 21.13 -11.09 7.89
C LYS A 75 21.81 -10.04 8.80
N ARG A 76 21.33 -9.95 10.02
CA ARG A 76 22.00 -9.12 11.05
C ARG A 76 23.30 -9.75 11.49
N PRO A 77 24.27 -8.92 11.94
CA PRO A 77 25.44 -9.40 12.67
C PRO A 77 24.98 -10.26 13.86
N GLY A 78 25.65 -11.39 14.08
CA GLY A 78 25.28 -12.35 15.13
C GLY A 78 24.40 -13.52 14.68
N VAL A 79 23.67 -13.40 13.56
CA VAL A 79 22.93 -14.54 13.01
C VAL A 79 23.89 -15.58 12.47
N GLN A 80 23.79 -16.82 12.99
CA GLN A 80 24.65 -17.93 12.60
C GLN A 80 24.49 -18.29 11.13
N ASN A 81 25.60 -18.56 10.43
CA ASN A 81 25.58 -18.92 9.02
C ASN A 81 24.74 -20.19 8.73
N GLY A 82 24.72 -21.15 9.67
CA GLY A 82 23.90 -22.36 9.54
C GLY A 82 22.40 -22.08 9.55
N VAL A 83 21.97 -21.15 10.42
CA VAL A 83 20.57 -20.69 10.49
C VAL A 83 20.18 -19.99 9.20
N PHE A 84 21.00 -19.04 8.74
CA PHE A 84 20.74 -18.31 7.52
C PHE A 84 20.74 -19.22 6.27
N ARG A 85 21.62 -20.22 6.21
CA ARG A 85 21.61 -21.22 5.15
C ARG A 85 20.30 -22.01 5.12
N LYS A 86 19.79 -22.43 6.28
CA LYS A 86 18.49 -23.11 6.38
C LYS A 86 17.34 -22.20 5.92
N LEU A 87 17.37 -20.93 6.25
CA LEU A 87 16.39 -19.93 5.77
C LEU A 87 16.40 -19.86 4.25
N LYS A 88 17.56 -19.67 3.63
CA LYS A 88 17.72 -19.67 2.17
C LYS A 88 17.21 -20.95 1.49
N GLN A 89 17.31 -22.07 2.15
CA GLN A 89 16.82 -23.36 1.66
C GLN A 89 15.32 -23.58 1.88
N GLY A 90 14.61 -22.63 2.51
CA GLY A 90 13.20 -22.77 2.84
C GLY A 90 12.92 -23.88 3.87
N ARG A 91 13.90 -24.19 4.75
CA ARG A 91 13.74 -25.23 5.76
C ARG A 91 12.97 -24.82 7.00
N TYR A 92 12.64 -23.53 7.11
CA TYR A 92 11.75 -23.03 8.15
C TYR A 92 10.35 -22.91 7.55
N GLU A 93 9.39 -23.55 8.20
CA GLU A 93 7.99 -23.42 7.83
C GLU A 93 7.52 -22.00 8.14
N ALA A 94 6.80 -21.41 7.22
CA ALA A 94 6.21 -20.10 7.43
C ALA A 94 4.92 -20.24 8.24
N GLU A 95 4.94 -19.73 9.45
CA GLU A 95 3.82 -19.78 10.40
C GLU A 95 2.76 -18.73 10.09
N ALA A 96 3.13 -17.62 9.43
CA ALA A 96 2.22 -16.56 9.02
C ALA A 96 2.59 -15.99 7.66
N ARG A 97 1.61 -15.36 7.01
CA ARG A 97 1.76 -14.80 5.65
C ARG A 97 1.09 -13.45 5.54
N LEU A 98 1.80 -12.47 4.98
CA LEU A 98 1.29 -11.16 4.64
C LEU A 98 1.33 -10.96 3.13
N ASP A 99 0.25 -10.48 2.57
CA ASP A 99 0.17 -10.19 1.15
C ASP A 99 0.01 -8.69 0.92
N LEU A 100 1.05 -8.08 0.35
CA LEU A 100 1.14 -6.65 0.05
C LEU A 100 0.94 -6.35 -1.44
N HIS A 101 0.72 -7.38 -2.27
CA HIS A 101 0.63 -7.16 -3.71
C HIS A 101 -0.50 -6.17 -4.03
N ARG A 102 -0.27 -5.29 -5.03
CA ARG A 102 -1.20 -4.22 -5.43
C ARG A 102 -1.51 -3.15 -4.38
N MET A 103 -0.93 -3.21 -3.19
CA MET A 103 -1.08 -2.16 -2.20
C MET A 103 -0.26 -0.91 -2.57
N THR A 104 -0.69 0.24 -2.09
CA THR A 104 0.14 1.45 -2.12
C THR A 104 1.25 1.34 -1.07
N THR A 105 2.35 2.06 -1.28
CA THR A 105 3.47 2.07 -0.31
C THR A 105 3.02 2.48 1.09
N ALA A 106 2.12 3.46 1.20
CA ALA A 106 1.60 3.93 2.50
C ALA A 106 0.81 2.84 3.24
N ILE A 107 -0.06 2.11 2.54
CA ILE A 107 -0.83 1.01 3.12
C ILE A 107 0.10 -0.14 3.48
N ALA A 108 0.97 -0.54 2.54
CA ALA A 108 1.91 -1.63 2.75
C ALA A 108 2.85 -1.41 3.93
N ARG A 109 3.30 -0.15 4.14
CA ARG A 109 4.12 0.24 5.29
C ARG A 109 3.39 -0.03 6.62
N LYS A 110 2.13 0.36 6.71
CA LYS A 110 1.31 0.16 7.91
C LYS A 110 1.07 -1.32 8.16
N GLU A 111 0.59 -2.04 7.16
CA GLU A 111 0.30 -3.47 7.24
C GLU A 111 1.54 -4.29 7.61
N LEU A 112 2.69 -3.97 7.01
CA LEU A 112 3.96 -4.65 7.33
C LEU A 112 4.34 -4.43 8.79
N PHE A 113 4.27 -3.19 9.26
CA PHE A 113 4.63 -2.86 10.63
C PHE A 113 3.74 -3.59 11.64
N GLU A 114 2.42 -3.51 11.47
CA GLU A 114 1.45 -4.17 12.33
C GLU A 114 1.64 -5.70 12.32
N PHE A 115 1.85 -6.28 11.14
CA PHE A 115 2.07 -7.70 10.97
C PHE A 115 3.33 -8.20 11.71
N ILE A 116 4.45 -7.48 11.61
CA ILE A 116 5.69 -7.87 12.31
C ILE A 116 5.51 -7.71 13.82
N GLN A 117 4.88 -6.62 14.28
CA GLN A 117 4.59 -6.42 15.71
C GLN A 117 3.73 -7.55 16.27
N GLU A 118 2.68 -7.92 15.56
CA GLU A 118 1.79 -9.01 15.97
C GLU A 118 2.50 -10.36 15.94
N SER A 119 3.32 -10.61 14.92
CA SER A 119 4.14 -11.84 14.83
C SER A 119 5.09 -11.97 16.02
N VAL A 120 5.73 -10.87 16.42
CA VAL A 120 6.59 -10.85 17.63
C VAL A 120 5.77 -11.13 18.88
N ARG A 121 4.60 -10.49 19.04
CA ARG A 121 3.72 -10.67 20.18
C ARG A 121 3.25 -12.13 20.32
N LEU A 122 2.98 -12.80 19.21
CA LEU A 122 2.56 -14.19 19.16
C LEU A 122 3.73 -15.20 19.23
N GLY A 123 4.99 -14.72 19.22
CA GLY A 123 6.16 -15.60 19.24
C GLY A 123 6.42 -16.32 17.93
N ILE A 124 5.82 -15.87 16.83
CA ILE A 124 6.03 -16.40 15.47
C ILE A 124 7.46 -16.10 15.03
N ARG A 125 8.15 -17.12 14.51
CA ARG A 125 9.58 -17.00 14.15
C ARG A 125 9.84 -16.89 12.66
N SER A 126 8.96 -17.41 11.84
CA SER A 126 9.14 -17.45 10.40
C SER A 126 7.86 -17.02 9.69
N VAL A 127 7.98 -16.03 8.82
CA VAL A 127 6.84 -15.46 8.09
C VAL A 127 7.19 -15.31 6.60
N ILE A 128 6.18 -15.24 5.76
CA ILE A 128 6.32 -14.89 4.34
C ILE A 128 5.60 -13.58 4.07
N ILE A 129 6.26 -12.66 3.39
CA ILE A 129 5.71 -11.39 2.93
C ILE A 129 5.76 -11.35 1.41
N ILE A 130 4.61 -11.17 0.77
CA ILE A 130 4.46 -11.16 -0.68
C ILE A 130 4.27 -9.71 -1.14
N HIS A 131 5.24 -9.20 -1.88
CA HIS A 131 5.17 -7.86 -2.49
C HIS A 131 4.82 -7.92 -3.98
N GLY A 132 4.81 -9.12 -4.57
CA GLY A 132 4.50 -9.34 -5.97
C GLY A 132 5.69 -9.13 -6.91
N LYS A 133 5.56 -9.61 -8.17
CA LYS A 133 6.52 -9.35 -9.26
C LYS A 133 5.96 -8.38 -10.30
N GLY A 134 4.62 -8.23 -10.36
CA GLY A 134 3.90 -7.55 -11.42
C GLY A 134 3.82 -8.38 -12.71
N GLU A 135 2.64 -8.49 -13.27
CA GLU A 135 2.39 -9.23 -14.53
C GLU A 135 2.48 -8.30 -15.74
N SER A 136 2.12 -7.03 -15.58
CA SER A 136 2.24 -5.99 -16.60
C SER A 136 3.42 -5.05 -16.31
N ARG A 137 3.84 -4.26 -17.32
CA ARG A 137 4.90 -3.27 -17.15
C ARG A 137 4.62 -2.30 -15.99
N THR A 138 3.40 -1.80 -15.90
CA THR A 138 2.98 -0.88 -14.82
C THR A 138 2.97 -1.56 -13.46
N GLU A 139 2.58 -2.85 -13.40
CA GLU A 139 2.62 -3.62 -12.18
C GLU A 139 4.06 -3.96 -11.77
N GLN A 140 4.95 -4.23 -12.74
CA GLN A 140 6.38 -4.43 -12.47
C GLN A 140 7.02 -3.19 -11.86
N GLU A 141 6.71 -1.99 -12.35
CA GLU A 141 7.20 -0.74 -11.78
C GLU A 141 6.74 -0.57 -10.33
N ARG A 142 5.45 -0.79 -10.05
CA ARG A 142 4.90 -0.74 -8.68
C ARG A 142 5.50 -1.80 -7.77
N SER A 143 5.61 -3.03 -8.25
CA SER A 143 6.22 -4.13 -7.51
C SER A 143 7.70 -3.89 -7.22
N SER A 144 8.43 -3.28 -8.14
CA SER A 144 9.84 -2.92 -7.95
C SER A 144 10.01 -1.89 -6.84
N ILE A 145 9.11 -0.89 -6.77
CA ILE A 145 9.08 0.10 -5.69
C ILE A 145 8.74 -0.59 -4.38
N LEU A 146 7.66 -1.39 -4.35
CA LEU A 146 7.20 -2.05 -3.14
C LEU A 146 8.23 -3.05 -2.60
N LYS A 147 8.93 -3.76 -3.50
CA LYS A 147 10.05 -4.64 -3.15
C LYS A 147 11.20 -3.88 -2.50
N GLY A 148 11.60 -2.72 -3.07
CA GLY A 148 12.61 -1.85 -2.50
C GLY A 148 12.21 -1.33 -1.12
N CYS A 149 10.95 -0.91 -0.96
CA CYS A 149 10.40 -0.49 0.32
C CYS A 149 10.42 -1.64 1.34
N THR A 150 9.99 -2.84 0.93
CA THR A 150 9.98 -4.02 1.82
C THR A 150 11.39 -4.38 2.30
N ASP A 151 12.40 -4.39 1.41
CA ASP A 151 13.80 -4.61 1.77
C ASP A 151 14.28 -3.58 2.80
N HIS A 152 13.98 -2.31 2.56
CA HIS A 152 14.37 -1.21 3.43
C HIS A 152 13.73 -1.32 4.82
N TRP A 153 12.40 -1.43 4.86
CA TRP A 153 11.64 -1.52 6.11
C TRP A 153 12.00 -2.73 6.98
N LEU A 154 12.23 -3.89 6.34
CA LEU A 154 12.65 -5.09 7.07
C LEU A 154 14.03 -4.93 7.73
N ARG A 155 14.91 -4.10 7.17
CA ARG A 155 16.21 -3.78 7.78
C ARG A 155 16.08 -2.81 8.95
N GLU A 156 15.11 -1.91 8.92
CA GLU A 156 14.83 -0.96 10.02
C GLU A 156 14.30 -1.68 11.27
N LEU A 157 13.48 -2.73 11.09
CA LEU A 157 12.86 -3.45 12.20
C LEU A 157 13.86 -4.34 12.94
N GLU A 158 14.17 -4.00 14.19
CA GLU A 158 15.13 -4.77 15.03
C GLU A 158 14.69 -6.22 15.26
N ALA A 159 13.39 -6.48 15.30
CA ALA A 159 12.82 -7.82 15.45
C ALA A 159 13.18 -8.74 14.27
N VAL A 160 13.41 -8.17 13.07
CA VAL A 160 13.76 -8.92 11.87
C VAL A 160 15.26 -9.25 11.92
N GLN A 161 15.60 -10.50 12.08
CA GLN A 161 16.98 -10.98 12.22
C GLN A 161 17.62 -11.31 10.89
N ALA A 162 16.85 -11.88 9.95
CA ALA A 162 17.33 -12.23 8.62
C ALA A 162 16.14 -12.41 7.67
N PHE A 163 16.35 -12.14 6.41
CA PHE A 163 15.39 -12.47 5.35
C PHE A 163 16.08 -12.85 4.04
N HIS A 164 15.37 -13.58 3.22
CA HIS A 164 15.80 -14.01 1.90
C HIS A 164 14.59 -14.15 0.99
N SER A 165 14.75 -13.87 -0.30
CA SER A 165 13.68 -14.14 -1.28
C SER A 165 13.17 -15.58 -1.14
N ALA A 166 11.85 -15.73 -1.19
CA ALA A 166 11.19 -17.01 -0.96
C ALA A 166 11.56 -18.05 -2.01
N GLN A 167 11.27 -19.31 -1.71
CA GLN A 167 11.42 -20.39 -2.68
C GLN A 167 10.43 -20.23 -3.84
N PRO A 168 10.70 -20.78 -5.05
CA PRO A 168 9.82 -20.66 -6.20
C PRO A 168 8.35 -21.02 -5.91
N MET A 169 8.13 -22.06 -5.10
CA MET A 169 6.80 -22.52 -4.68
C MET A 169 6.04 -21.51 -3.80
N HIS A 170 6.75 -20.58 -3.19
CA HIS A 170 6.19 -19.54 -2.31
C HIS A 170 6.24 -18.13 -2.93
N GLY A 171 6.42 -18.02 -4.25
CA GLY A 171 6.43 -16.75 -4.97
C GLY A 171 7.81 -16.31 -5.47
N GLY A 172 8.88 -16.98 -5.10
CA GLY A 172 10.26 -16.70 -5.54
C GLY A 172 10.67 -15.27 -5.23
N THR A 173 11.22 -14.55 -6.22
CA THR A 173 11.65 -13.16 -6.07
C THR A 173 10.49 -12.14 -5.88
N GLY A 174 9.23 -12.58 -5.92
CA GLY A 174 8.05 -11.77 -5.60
C GLY A 174 7.63 -11.85 -4.13
N ALA A 175 8.35 -12.63 -3.32
CA ALA A 175 8.11 -12.77 -1.88
C ALA A 175 9.44 -12.87 -1.12
N VAL A 176 9.37 -12.62 0.16
CA VAL A 176 10.49 -12.66 1.10
C VAL A 176 10.07 -13.33 2.41
#